data_e79b20893e7d82567fe5e14616fc15ef
#
_entry.id   e79b20893e7d82567fe5e14616fc15ef
#
_cell.length_a   1.000
_cell.length_b   1.000
_cell.length_c   1.000
_cell.angle_alpha   90.00
_cell.angle_beta   90.00
_cell.angle_gamma   90.00
#
_symmetry.space_group_name_H-M   'P 1'
#
loop_
_entity.id
_entity.type
_entity.pdbx_description
1 polymer ?
#
loop_
_entity_poly.entity_id
_entity_poly.type
_entity_poly.pdbx_seq_one_letter_code
_entity_poly.pdbx_strand_id
1 'polypeptide(L)'
;LFLHYMVLSWQIVRFQLKETFAIAYGNYTYREALIITLQKNESKGYGECTSIDYYHISLVDFEVILSKIKSQIEKQSIIHPTEFYAFLLQLDLPSFLRSALDCAYWDLFGKLEKKPFLELNKIDFTNLPESSITISVDTVENQIKKIEKSAWTKFKVKCNHFDEMDIIKLLQLDKSLALDSNGSFTKENCYWLENNEVVSKFAYLEQPMKPGSDNYKVLHTNKFANWMADEDCQSLSVLKKLQPHYRSINIKLVKCGGLTPAMEMIAIAKELNYKIMIGCMTESTIGISAGAALAPFCDYADLDGANLIANDIAKGSQIINGKIHLSESNGLGIKLR
;
A
#
# COMPACT_ATOMS: atom_id res chain seq x y z
N LEU A 1 42.84 -3.41 5.18
CA LEU A 1 41.50 -3.67 5.73
C LEU A 1 40.50 -2.85 4.88
N PHE A 2 39.96 -3.45 3.83
CA PHE A 2 38.79 -2.85 3.16
C PHE A 2 37.60 -3.02 4.11
N LEU A 3 37.25 -1.98 4.86
CA LEU A 3 35.94 -1.87 5.48
C LEU A 3 34.93 -1.80 4.33
N HIS A 4 34.29 -2.92 4.03
CA HIS A 4 33.23 -2.97 3.04
C HIS A 4 32.01 -2.27 3.62
N TYR A 5 31.95 -0.95 3.45
CA TYR A 5 30.77 -0.14 3.77
C TYR A 5 29.60 -0.58 2.91
N MET A 6 28.38 -0.39 3.43
CA MET A 6 27.17 -0.44 2.60
C MET A 6 27.21 0.74 1.63
N VAL A 7 26.71 0.57 0.41
CA VAL A 7 26.64 1.64 -0.60
C VAL A 7 25.19 1.98 -0.82
N LEU A 8 24.85 3.27 -0.68
CA LEU A 8 23.54 3.83 -0.99
C LEU A 8 23.58 4.53 -2.35
N SER A 9 22.65 4.15 -3.22
CA SER A 9 22.38 4.84 -4.47
C SER A 9 20.87 4.92 -4.74
N TRP A 10 20.47 5.82 -5.61
CA TRP A 10 19.07 6.02 -5.98
C TRP A 10 18.92 6.54 -7.38
N GLN A 11 17.70 6.41 -7.92
CA GLN A 11 17.31 6.98 -9.19
C GLN A 11 15.81 7.29 -9.20
N ILE A 12 15.42 8.34 -9.91
CA ILE A 12 14.01 8.62 -10.21
C ILE A 12 13.65 7.94 -11.53
N VAL A 13 12.56 7.18 -11.51
CA VAL A 13 12.04 6.46 -12.67
C VAL A 13 10.63 6.93 -12.96
N ARG A 14 10.30 7.14 -14.24
CA ARG A 14 8.95 7.43 -14.70
C ARG A 14 8.29 6.15 -15.20
N PHE A 15 7.23 5.74 -14.52
CA PHE A 15 6.38 4.63 -14.91
C PHE A 15 5.20 5.13 -15.74
N GLN A 16 5.08 4.66 -16.97
CA GLN A 16 3.91 4.90 -17.80
C GLN A 16 2.77 3.99 -17.36
N LEU A 17 1.57 4.54 -17.26
CA LEU A 17 0.39 3.74 -16.96
C LEU A 17 -0.20 3.16 -18.23
N LYS A 18 -0.76 1.95 -18.15
CA LYS A 18 -1.41 1.28 -19.28
C LYS A 18 -2.65 2.03 -19.76
N GLU A 19 -3.36 2.65 -18.80
CA GLU A 19 -4.54 3.48 -19.02
C GLU A 19 -4.46 4.70 -18.11
N THR A 20 -5.23 5.74 -18.42
CA THR A 20 -5.37 6.90 -17.52
C THR A 20 -5.97 6.43 -16.20
N PHE A 21 -5.27 6.70 -15.12
CA PHE A 21 -5.71 6.39 -13.75
C PHE A 21 -6.45 7.60 -13.17
N ALA A 22 -7.76 7.52 -13.12
CA ALA A 22 -8.64 8.58 -12.61
C ALA A 22 -9.10 8.26 -11.19
N ILE A 23 -8.84 9.18 -10.27
CA ILE A 23 -9.26 9.16 -8.86
C ILE A 23 -9.87 10.50 -8.47
N ALA A 24 -10.41 10.62 -7.26
CA ALA A 24 -11.06 11.85 -6.80
C ALA A 24 -10.16 13.11 -6.87
N TYR A 25 -8.84 12.95 -6.83
CA TYR A 25 -7.88 14.08 -6.82
C TYR A 25 -7.31 14.43 -8.21
N GLY A 26 -7.52 13.61 -9.25
CA GLY A 26 -6.98 13.90 -10.58
C GLY A 26 -6.84 12.70 -11.50
N ASN A 27 -6.32 12.98 -12.70
CA ASN A 27 -6.10 12.01 -13.77
C ASN A 27 -4.61 11.89 -14.05
N TYR A 28 -4.09 10.66 -14.07
CA TYR A 28 -2.66 10.38 -14.20
C TYR A 28 -2.41 9.42 -15.37
N THR A 29 -1.43 9.74 -16.19
CA THR A 29 -0.95 8.87 -17.29
C THR A 29 0.40 8.26 -16.99
N TYR A 30 1.09 8.75 -15.96
CA TYR A 30 2.36 8.23 -15.45
C TYR A 30 2.49 8.44 -13.94
N ARG A 31 3.44 7.76 -13.33
CA ARG A 31 3.93 8.01 -11.97
C ARG A 31 5.45 8.11 -11.97
N GLU A 32 5.98 9.00 -11.16
CA GLU A 32 7.41 9.02 -10.86
C GLU A 32 7.66 8.35 -9.50
N ALA A 33 8.73 7.57 -9.44
CA ALA A 33 9.12 6.89 -8.23
C ALA A 33 10.63 7.03 -8.00
N LEU A 34 11.02 7.18 -6.75
CA LEU A 34 12.39 7.10 -6.29
C LEU A 34 12.69 5.65 -5.93
N ILE A 35 13.66 5.06 -6.63
CA ILE A 35 14.14 3.72 -6.38
C ILE A 35 15.43 3.81 -5.58
N ILE A 36 15.42 3.24 -4.39
CA ILE A 36 16.58 3.13 -3.50
C ILE A 36 17.27 1.79 -3.76
N THR A 37 18.59 1.82 -3.85
CA THR A 37 19.44 0.63 -3.86
C THR A 37 20.43 0.70 -2.70
N LEU A 38 20.38 -0.30 -1.82
CA LEU A 38 21.39 -0.55 -0.81
C LEU A 38 22.22 -1.75 -1.24
N GLN A 39 23.55 -1.61 -1.30
CA GLN A 39 24.47 -2.67 -1.72
C GLN A 39 25.50 -2.99 -0.66
N LYS A 40 25.73 -4.27 -0.43
CA LYS A 40 26.83 -4.80 0.38
C LYS A 40 27.42 -6.00 -0.35
N ASN A 41 28.70 -5.93 -0.70
CA ASN A 41 29.35 -6.91 -1.57
C ASN A 41 28.54 -7.06 -2.89
N GLU A 42 28.23 -8.29 -3.28
CA GLU A 42 27.43 -8.60 -4.47
C GLU A 42 25.90 -8.49 -4.24
N SER A 43 25.46 -8.36 -2.99
CA SER A 43 24.04 -8.30 -2.65
C SER A 43 23.49 -6.90 -2.76
N LYS A 44 22.33 -6.77 -3.42
CA LYS A 44 21.60 -5.51 -3.57
C LYS A 44 20.18 -5.65 -3.06
N GLY A 45 19.76 -4.73 -2.19
CA GLY A 45 18.39 -4.58 -1.75
C GLY A 45 17.74 -3.36 -2.38
N TYR A 46 16.46 -3.45 -2.67
CA TYR A 46 15.70 -2.43 -3.37
C TYR A 46 14.47 -1.98 -2.59
N GLY A 47 14.20 -0.68 -2.64
CA GLY A 47 12.99 -0.08 -2.09
C GLY A 47 12.50 1.03 -2.99
N GLU A 48 11.23 1.38 -2.84
CA GLU A 48 10.55 2.33 -3.71
C GLU A 48 9.68 3.28 -2.90
N CYS A 49 9.63 4.54 -3.30
CA CYS A 49 8.53 5.43 -2.95
C CYS A 49 8.08 6.25 -4.14
N THR A 50 6.77 6.37 -4.30
CA THR A 50 6.14 7.07 -5.41
C THR A 50 5.85 8.52 -5.08
N SER A 51 5.89 9.40 -6.09
CA SER A 51 5.37 10.76 -6.00
C SER A 51 3.84 10.73 -5.98
N ILE A 52 3.25 11.20 -4.89
CA ILE A 52 1.79 11.27 -4.71
C ILE A 52 1.42 12.70 -4.32
N ASP A 53 0.73 13.41 -5.21
CA ASP A 53 0.41 14.83 -5.04
C ASP A 53 -0.39 15.10 -3.76
N TYR A 54 -1.31 14.21 -3.43
CA TYR A 54 -2.13 14.29 -2.22
C TYR A 54 -1.29 14.38 -0.93
N TYR A 55 -0.14 13.70 -0.88
CA TYR A 55 0.77 13.71 0.25
C TYR A 55 1.91 14.72 0.11
N HIS A 56 1.88 15.55 -0.94
CA HIS A 56 2.90 16.57 -1.22
C HIS A 56 4.32 15.99 -1.31
N ILE A 57 4.47 14.81 -1.93
CA ILE A 57 5.74 14.12 -2.05
C ILE A 57 6.57 14.74 -3.17
N SER A 58 7.72 15.31 -2.81
CA SER A 58 8.73 15.83 -3.73
C SER A 58 9.93 14.87 -3.79
N LEU A 59 10.09 14.15 -4.90
CA LEU A 59 11.22 13.22 -5.07
C LEU A 59 12.55 13.96 -5.14
N VAL A 60 12.57 15.18 -5.69
CA VAL A 60 13.77 16.02 -5.74
C VAL A 60 14.23 16.43 -4.33
N ASP A 61 13.29 16.77 -3.44
CA ASP A 61 13.64 17.05 -2.05
C ASP A 61 14.19 15.80 -1.35
N PHE A 62 13.68 14.61 -1.71
CA PHE A 62 14.20 13.35 -1.19
C PHE A 62 15.63 13.07 -1.65
N GLU A 63 16.01 13.42 -2.89
CA GLU A 63 17.40 13.32 -3.36
C GLU A 63 18.33 14.23 -2.55
N VAL A 64 17.87 15.43 -2.20
CA VAL A 64 18.63 16.36 -1.35
C VAL A 64 18.82 15.78 0.05
N ILE A 65 17.76 15.20 0.65
CA ILE A 65 17.85 14.54 1.96
C ILE A 65 18.82 13.37 1.88
N LEU A 66 18.67 12.48 0.89
CA LEU A 66 19.54 11.31 0.69
C LEU A 66 21.01 11.71 0.58
N SER A 67 21.31 12.77 -0.18
CA SER A 67 22.68 13.29 -0.33
C SER A 67 23.28 13.69 1.02
N LYS A 68 22.49 14.28 1.91
CA LYS A 68 22.93 14.70 3.25
C LYS A 68 23.17 13.53 4.20
N ILE A 69 22.33 12.50 4.14
CA ILE A 69 22.38 11.36 5.06
C ILE A 69 23.20 10.17 4.53
N LYS A 70 23.59 10.20 3.25
CA LYS A 70 24.29 9.09 2.56
C LYS A 70 25.43 8.50 3.39
N SER A 71 26.35 9.35 3.84
CA SER A 71 27.50 8.91 4.62
C SER A 71 27.12 8.29 5.97
N GLN A 72 26.02 8.71 6.57
CA GLN A 72 25.52 8.14 7.84
C GLN A 72 24.96 6.74 7.62
N ILE A 73 24.19 6.53 6.54
CA ILE A 73 23.65 5.22 6.16
C ILE A 73 24.78 4.26 5.77
N GLU A 74 25.71 4.70 4.92
CA GLU A 74 26.80 3.85 4.43
C GLU A 74 27.74 3.35 5.53
N LYS A 75 27.90 4.11 6.62
CA LYS A 75 28.71 3.73 7.78
C LYS A 75 28.04 2.73 8.73
N GLN A 76 26.74 2.46 8.56
CA GLN A 76 26.05 1.48 9.41
C GLN A 76 26.61 0.07 9.17
N SER A 77 26.83 -0.64 10.25
CA SER A 77 27.06 -2.08 10.20
C SER A 77 25.79 -2.81 9.77
N ILE A 78 25.94 -4.02 9.23
CA ILE A 78 24.77 -4.86 9.01
C ILE A 78 24.27 -5.38 10.37
N ILE A 79 23.11 -4.93 10.75
CA ILE A 79 22.39 -5.24 11.99
C ILE A 79 20.98 -5.73 11.63
N HIS A 80 20.22 -6.19 12.60
CA HIS A 80 18.85 -6.61 12.33
C HIS A 80 18.00 -5.41 11.79
N PRO A 81 17.08 -5.62 10.83
CA PRO A 81 16.32 -4.52 10.21
C PRO A 81 15.54 -3.65 11.20
N THR A 82 15.06 -4.21 12.30
CA THR A 82 14.39 -3.41 13.35
C THR A 82 15.33 -2.41 14.04
N GLU A 83 16.60 -2.76 14.21
CA GLU A 83 17.61 -1.86 14.76
C GLU A 83 18.01 -0.80 13.72
N PHE A 84 18.12 -1.19 12.44
CA PHE A 84 18.33 -0.24 11.35
C PHE A 84 17.15 0.75 11.25
N TYR A 85 15.92 0.29 11.41
CA TYR A 85 14.76 1.17 11.45
C TYR A 85 14.81 2.15 12.63
N ALA A 86 15.22 1.71 13.81
CA ALA A 86 15.43 2.58 14.96
C ALA A 86 16.49 3.67 14.69
N PHE A 87 17.54 3.35 13.92
CA PHE A 87 18.48 4.36 13.42
C PHE A 87 17.81 5.32 12.42
N LEU A 88 17.00 4.84 11.47
CA LEU A 88 16.29 5.71 10.52
C LEU A 88 15.36 6.71 11.22
N LEU A 89 14.76 6.33 12.36
CA LEU A 89 13.93 7.24 13.16
C LEU A 89 14.72 8.43 13.73
N GLN A 90 16.00 8.27 13.98
CA GLN A 90 16.87 9.36 14.48
C GLN A 90 17.20 10.39 13.39
N LEU A 91 16.99 10.05 12.12
CA LEU A 91 17.27 10.94 10.98
C LEU A 91 16.11 11.87 10.62
N ASP A 92 14.98 11.78 11.32
CA ASP A 92 13.76 12.60 11.09
C ASP A 92 13.31 12.62 9.62
N LEU A 93 13.22 11.43 9.01
CA LEU A 93 12.88 11.28 7.61
C LEU A 93 11.36 11.29 7.38
N PRO A 94 10.88 11.87 6.25
CA PRO A 94 9.51 11.68 5.81
C PRO A 94 9.16 10.18 5.68
N SER A 95 7.94 9.80 6.04
CA SER A 95 7.51 8.39 6.06
C SER A 95 7.74 7.67 4.73
N PHE A 96 7.45 8.32 3.60
CA PHE A 96 7.65 7.76 2.26
C PHE A 96 9.11 7.43 1.98
N LEU A 97 10.04 8.34 2.30
CA LEU A 97 11.48 8.10 2.13
C LEU A 97 11.98 7.03 3.10
N ARG A 98 11.54 7.09 4.36
CA ARG A 98 11.89 6.08 5.37
C ARG A 98 11.42 4.70 4.97
N SER A 99 10.21 4.59 4.38
CA SER A 99 9.67 3.33 3.85
C SER A 99 10.56 2.74 2.76
N ALA A 100 10.99 3.55 1.79
CA ALA A 100 11.87 3.08 0.73
C ALA A 100 13.22 2.56 1.27
N LEU A 101 13.80 3.24 2.27
CA LEU A 101 15.05 2.81 2.92
C LEU A 101 14.87 1.54 3.75
N ASP A 102 13.79 1.43 4.52
CA ASP A 102 13.48 0.25 5.34
C ASP A 102 13.23 -0.98 4.46
N CYS A 103 12.42 -0.86 3.41
CA CYS A 103 12.16 -1.96 2.48
C CYS A 103 13.43 -2.40 1.74
N ALA A 104 14.26 -1.43 1.28
CA ALA A 104 15.55 -1.74 0.65
C ALA A 104 16.48 -2.49 1.61
N TYR A 105 16.46 -2.11 2.88
CA TYR A 105 17.31 -2.77 3.88
C TYR A 105 16.80 -4.19 4.21
N TRP A 106 15.49 -4.41 4.36
CA TRP A 106 14.93 -5.75 4.52
C TRP A 106 15.27 -6.67 3.35
N ASP A 107 15.19 -6.17 2.11
CA ASP A 107 15.56 -6.94 0.92
C ASP A 107 17.08 -7.27 0.90
N LEU A 108 17.93 -6.30 1.23
CA LEU A 108 19.37 -6.50 1.35
C LEU A 108 19.69 -7.51 2.45
N PHE A 109 19.13 -7.33 3.64
CA PHE A 109 19.39 -8.19 4.80
C PHE A 109 19.04 -9.65 4.51
N GLY A 110 17.86 -9.92 3.95
CA GLY A 110 17.47 -11.26 3.59
C GLY A 110 18.35 -11.90 2.51
N LYS A 111 18.87 -11.10 1.57
CA LYS A 111 19.83 -11.57 0.57
C LYS A 111 21.19 -11.91 1.19
N LEU A 112 21.64 -11.15 2.18
CA LEU A 112 22.87 -11.44 2.93
C LEU A 112 22.72 -12.68 3.80
N GLU A 113 21.59 -12.84 4.48
CA GLU A 113 21.25 -14.02 5.28
C GLU A 113 20.88 -15.25 4.42
N LYS A 114 20.73 -15.08 3.10
CA LYS A 114 20.31 -16.11 2.12
C LYS A 114 18.95 -16.73 2.46
N LYS A 115 18.02 -15.90 2.94
CA LYS A 115 16.68 -16.29 3.35
C LYS A 115 15.60 -15.37 2.76
N PRO A 116 14.48 -15.92 2.32
CA PRO A 116 13.29 -15.11 2.02
C PRO A 116 12.79 -14.36 3.26
N PHE A 117 12.11 -13.24 3.06
CA PHE A 117 11.52 -12.43 4.14
C PHE A 117 10.62 -13.25 5.07
N LEU A 118 9.79 -14.13 4.51
CA LEU A 118 8.88 -14.97 5.30
C LEU A 118 9.63 -15.92 6.23
N GLU A 119 10.71 -16.55 5.75
CA GLU A 119 11.54 -17.44 6.56
C GLU A 119 12.26 -16.69 7.67
N LEU A 120 12.81 -15.49 7.37
CA LEU A 120 13.45 -14.63 8.36
C LEU A 120 12.53 -14.28 9.53
N ASN A 121 11.26 -14.03 9.22
CA ASN A 121 10.27 -13.63 10.20
C ASN A 121 9.43 -14.79 10.72
N LYS A 122 9.75 -16.05 10.34
CA LYS A 122 9.03 -17.28 10.75
C LYS A 122 7.53 -17.18 10.45
N ILE A 123 7.21 -16.68 9.26
CA ILE A 123 5.82 -16.47 8.81
C ILE A 123 5.38 -17.71 8.05
N ASP A 124 4.48 -18.48 8.65
CA ASP A 124 3.77 -19.56 7.99
C ASP A 124 2.38 -19.08 7.56
N PHE A 125 1.92 -19.53 6.41
CA PHE A 125 0.58 -19.21 5.93
C PHE A 125 0.01 -20.40 5.14
N THR A 126 -1.30 -20.57 5.23
CA THR A 126 -2.04 -21.56 4.43
C THR A 126 -2.78 -20.91 3.27
N ASN A 127 -3.25 -19.69 3.46
CA ASN A 127 -4.02 -18.94 2.48
C ASN A 127 -3.56 -17.48 2.43
N LEU A 128 -3.64 -16.89 1.25
CA LEU A 128 -3.43 -15.47 1.02
C LEU A 128 -4.75 -14.82 0.62
N PRO A 129 -5.03 -13.57 1.01
CA PRO A 129 -6.15 -12.83 0.45
C PRO A 129 -5.94 -12.64 -1.05
N GLU A 130 -7.01 -12.66 -1.83
CA GLU A 130 -6.93 -12.19 -3.20
C GLU A 130 -6.89 -10.65 -3.23
N SER A 131 -6.03 -10.10 -4.08
CA SER A 131 -5.95 -8.66 -4.32
C SER A 131 -7.12 -8.18 -5.16
N SER A 132 -7.65 -7.01 -4.85
CA SER A 132 -8.54 -6.29 -5.75
C SER A 132 -7.76 -5.66 -6.91
N ILE A 133 -8.49 -5.38 -8.02
CA ILE A 133 -8.02 -4.45 -9.06
C ILE A 133 -8.84 -3.18 -9.00
N THR A 134 -8.16 -2.04 -9.16
CA THR A 134 -8.79 -0.72 -9.13
C THR A 134 -9.51 -0.44 -10.45
N ILE A 135 -10.79 -0.08 -10.35
CA ILE A 135 -11.59 0.48 -11.44
C ILE A 135 -11.64 2.00 -11.22
N SER A 136 -11.00 2.74 -12.12
CA SER A 136 -10.90 4.21 -12.07
C SER A 136 -12.27 4.88 -12.08
N VAL A 137 -12.32 6.13 -11.63
CA VAL A 137 -13.51 6.99 -11.75
C VAL A 137 -13.92 7.09 -13.22
N ASP A 138 -15.18 6.77 -13.50
CA ASP A 138 -15.80 6.78 -14.83
C ASP A 138 -17.32 6.79 -14.62
N THR A 139 -18.13 6.78 -15.69
CA THR A 139 -19.56 6.48 -15.56
C THR A 139 -19.76 5.06 -15.04
N VAL A 140 -20.83 4.85 -14.28
CA VAL A 140 -21.10 3.51 -13.71
C VAL A 140 -21.24 2.43 -14.80
N GLU A 141 -21.82 2.78 -15.95
CA GLU A 141 -21.95 1.87 -17.10
C GLU A 141 -20.58 1.44 -17.65
N ASN A 142 -19.60 2.36 -17.71
CA ASN A 142 -18.25 2.04 -18.14
C ASN A 142 -17.51 1.20 -17.09
N GLN A 143 -17.68 1.52 -15.81
CA GLN A 143 -17.12 0.72 -14.71
C GLN A 143 -17.67 -0.71 -14.73
N ILE A 144 -18.98 -0.88 -14.87
CA ILE A 144 -19.63 -2.20 -14.99
C ILE A 144 -19.05 -2.98 -16.18
N LYS A 145 -18.95 -2.37 -17.36
CA LYS A 145 -18.35 -3.02 -18.54
C LYS A 145 -16.91 -3.49 -18.31
N LYS A 146 -16.10 -2.70 -17.60
CA LYS A 146 -14.71 -3.07 -17.24
C LYS A 146 -14.70 -4.26 -16.28
N ILE A 147 -15.55 -4.26 -15.27
CA ILE A 147 -15.68 -5.34 -14.28
C ILE A 147 -16.09 -6.64 -14.96
N GLU A 148 -17.13 -6.62 -15.80
CA GLU A 148 -17.66 -7.81 -16.49
C GLU A 148 -16.63 -8.44 -17.45
N LYS A 149 -15.80 -7.64 -18.11
CA LYS A 149 -14.75 -8.10 -19.04
C LYS A 149 -13.49 -8.59 -18.33
N SER A 150 -13.35 -8.34 -17.05
CA SER A 150 -12.14 -8.63 -16.30
C SER A 150 -12.10 -10.09 -15.85
N ALA A 151 -10.92 -10.71 -15.90
CA ALA A 151 -10.65 -12.02 -15.32
C ALA A 151 -10.48 -11.98 -13.77
N TRP A 152 -10.45 -10.79 -13.17
CA TRP A 152 -10.34 -10.64 -11.72
C TRP A 152 -11.68 -10.94 -11.03
N THR A 153 -11.60 -11.29 -9.76
CA THR A 153 -12.76 -11.65 -8.92
C THR A 153 -13.13 -10.55 -7.94
N LYS A 154 -12.16 -9.71 -7.56
CA LYS A 154 -12.32 -8.61 -6.58
C LYS A 154 -11.99 -7.28 -7.21
N PHE A 155 -12.84 -6.30 -6.96
CA PHE A 155 -12.74 -4.98 -7.58
C PHE A 155 -12.89 -3.90 -6.53
N LYS A 156 -12.00 -2.91 -6.57
CA LYS A 156 -12.12 -1.65 -5.85
C LYS A 156 -12.57 -0.56 -6.82
N VAL A 157 -13.82 -0.15 -6.70
CA VAL A 157 -14.43 0.86 -7.57
C VAL A 157 -14.20 2.23 -7.01
N LYS A 158 -13.50 3.09 -7.75
CA LYS A 158 -13.29 4.49 -7.40
C LYS A 158 -14.50 5.33 -7.76
N CYS A 159 -14.90 6.22 -6.85
CA CYS A 159 -15.94 7.20 -7.09
C CYS A 159 -15.51 8.57 -6.54
N ASN A 160 -15.99 9.64 -7.13
CA ASN A 160 -15.73 11.02 -6.73
C ASN A 160 -17.01 11.81 -6.41
N HIS A 161 -18.15 11.15 -6.50
CA HIS A 161 -19.46 11.65 -6.13
C HIS A 161 -20.32 10.50 -5.61
N PHE A 162 -21.38 10.84 -4.90
CA PHE A 162 -22.34 9.88 -4.38
C PHE A 162 -23.60 9.89 -5.26
N ASP A 163 -23.99 8.71 -5.73
CA ASP A 163 -25.26 8.47 -6.40
C ASP A 163 -25.84 7.12 -5.97
N GLU A 164 -27.05 7.14 -5.42
CA GLU A 164 -27.73 5.94 -4.89
C GLU A 164 -28.02 4.91 -5.98
N MET A 165 -28.41 5.37 -7.17
CA MET A 165 -28.74 4.49 -8.28
C MET A 165 -27.50 3.80 -8.83
N ASP A 166 -26.38 4.49 -8.90
CA ASP A 166 -25.11 3.94 -9.35
C ASP A 166 -24.59 2.88 -8.35
N ILE A 167 -24.71 3.13 -7.05
CA ILE A 167 -24.39 2.16 -6.00
C ILE A 167 -25.26 0.90 -6.16
N ILE A 168 -26.58 1.06 -6.35
CA ILE A 168 -27.49 -0.06 -6.52
C ILE A 168 -27.17 -0.86 -7.80
N LYS A 169 -26.84 -0.19 -8.92
CA LYS A 169 -26.42 -0.87 -10.17
C LYS A 169 -25.16 -1.69 -9.96
N LEU A 170 -24.13 -1.16 -9.29
CA LEU A 170 -22.91 -1.89 -8.97
C LEU A 170 -23.22 -3.15 -8.16
N LEU A 171 -24.08 -3.05 -7.15
CA LEU A 171 -24.43 -4.17 -6.27
C LEU A 171 -25.33 -5.23 -6.91
N GLN A 172 -25.78 -5.04 -8.15
CA GLN A 172 -26.44 -6.09 -8.96
C GLN A 172 -25.44 -7.06 -9.60
N LEU A 173 -24.14 -6.69 -9.67
CA LEU A 173 -23.11 -7.56 -10.20
C LEU A 173 -22.84 -8.72 -9.24
N ASP A 174 -22.68 -9.92 -9.81
CA ASP A 174 -22.22 -11.10 -9.06
C ASP A 174 -20.69 -11.10 -8.96
N LYS A 175 -20.16 -10.11 -8.27
CA LYS A 175 -18.71 -9.85 -8.07
C LYS A 175 -18.46 -9.33 -6.65
N SER A 176 -17.28 -9.59 -6.14
CA SER A 176 -16.83 -9.00 -4.86
C SER A 176 -16.37 -7.56 -5.10
N LEU A 177 -17.18 -6.61 -4.67
CA LEU A 177 -16.93 -5.19 -4.86
C LEU A 177 -16.57 -4.50 -3.54
N ALA A 178 -15.70 -3.53 -3.63
CA ALA A 178 -15.45 -2.50 -2.62
C ALA A 178 -15.60 -1.12 -3.27
N LEU A 179 -15.97 -0.12 -2.50
CA LEU A 179 -16.11 1.25 -2.97
C LEU A 179 -15.06 2.11 -2.28
N ASP A 180 -14.35 2.95 -3.04
CA ASP A 180 -13.39 3.90 -2.51
C ASP A 180 -13.69 5.30 -3.03
N SER A 181 -14.11 6.17 -2.12
CA SER A 181 -14.50 7.54 -2.44
C SER A 181 -13.37 8.56 -2.24
N ASN A 182 -12.24 8.14 -1.69
CA ASN A 182 -11.10 9.02 -1.37
C ASN A 182 -11.54 10.33 -0.68
N GLY A 183 -12.49 10.24 0.26
CA GLY A 183 -12.93 11.36 1.07
C GLY A 183 -13.97 12.28 0.40
N SER A 184 -14.59 11.86 -0.69
CA SER A 184 -15.54 12.72 -1.45
C SER A 184 -16.97 12.73 -0.90
N PHE A 185 -17.36 11.84 0.02
CA PHE A 185 -18.69 11.75 0.55
C PHE A 185 -18.97 12.77 1.66
N THR A 186 -20.25 13.13 1.80
CA THR A 186 -20.75 13.96 2.91
C THR A 186 -21.24 13.08 4.07
N LYS A 187 -21.57 13.73 5.20
CA LYS A 187 -22.18 13.03 6.36
C LYS A 187 -23.54 12.41 6.01
N GLU A 188 -24.33 13.09 5.19
CA GLU A 188 -25.63 12.60 4.71
C GLU A 188 -25.49 11.37 3.83
N ASN A 189 -24.48 11.35 2.95
CA ASN A 189 -24.16 10.17 2.14
C ASN A 189 -23.76 8.96 3.02
N CYS A 190 -22.90 9.20 4.02
CA CYS A 190 -22.52 8.17 4.97
C CYS A 190 -23.71 7.66 5.78
N TYR A 191 -24.61 8.56 6.21
CA TYR A 191 -25.84 8.17 6.91
C TYR A 191 -26.72 7.25 6.05
N TRP A 192 -26.90 7.55 4.76
CA TRP A 192 -27.65 6.69 3.84
C TRP A 192 -26.98 5.31 3.73
N LEU A 193 -25.65 5.28 3.51
CA LEU A 193 -24.87 4.03 3.38
C LEU A 193 -24.96 3.17 4.65
N GLU A 194 -24.90 3.77 5.83
CA GLU A 194 -24.99 3.06 7.11
C GLU A 194 -26.36 2.42 7.36
N ASN A 195 -27.43 3.03 6.86
CA ASN A 195 -28.81 2.61 7.15
C ASN A 195 -29.47 1.86 6.00
N ASN A 196 -28.74 1.54 4.94
CA ASN A 196 -29.25 0.79 3.81
C ASN A 196 -28.62 -0.62 3.77
N GLU A 197 -29.43 -1.65 4.02
CA GLU A 197 -28.97 -3.04 4.12
C GLU A 197 -28.25 -3.53 2.85
N VAL A 198 -28.60 -3.06 1.66
CA VAL A 198 -27.95 -3.45 0.40
C VAL A 198 -26.44 -3.16 0.41
N VAL A 199 -26.01 -2.15 1.18
CA VAL A 199 -24.61 -1.75 1.30
C VAL A 199 -23.73 -2.82 1.96
N SER A 200 -24.31 -3.71 2.76
CA SER A 200 -23.61 -4.86 3.36
C SER A 200 -23.01 -5.83 2.34
N LYS A 201 -23.41 -5.75 1.07
CA LYS A 201 -22.82 -6.52 -0.03
C LYS A 201 -21.42 -6.02 -0.44
N PHE A 202 -21.07 -4.77 -0.13
CA PHE A 202 -19.68 -4.33 -0.32
C PHE A 202 -18.75 -5.00 0.69
N ALA A 203 -17.61 -5.47 0.23
CA ALA A 203 -16.58 -6.04 1.10
C ALA A 203 -16.12 -4.99 2.13
N TYR A 204 -15.95 -3.75 1.67
CA TYR A 204 -15.66 -2.57 2.48
C TYR A 204 -15.98 -1.27 1.70
N LEU A 205 -16.09 -0.18 2.46
CA LEU A 205 -16.20 1.19 1.92
C LEU A 205 -15.02 1.99 2.45
N GLU A 206 -14.09 2.33 1.55
CA GLU A 206 -12.80 2.94 1.89
C GLU A 206 -12.91 4.46 1.90
N GLN A 207 -12.34 5.08 2.92
CA GLN A 207 -12.20 6.51 3.18
C GLN A 207 -13.41 7.33 2.69
N PRO A 208 -14.57 7.25 3.37
CA PRO A 208 -15.79 7.88 2.89
C PRO A 208 -15.70 9.41 2.86
N MET A 209 -15.13 10.01 3.90
CA MET A 209 -15.05 11.48 4.05
C MET A 209 -13.60 11.95 4.12
N LYS A 210 -13.39 13.24 3.92
CA LYS A 210 -12.07 13.89 4.11
C LYS A 210 -11.48 13.48 5.46
N PRO A 211 -10.16 13.20 5.53
CA PRO A 211 -9.53 12.81 6.78
C PRO A 211 -9.71 13.84 7.89
N GLY A 212 -9.78 13.34 9.11
CA GLY A 212 -9.84 14.15 10.31
C GLY A 212 -10.99 13.78 11.25
N SER A 213 -10.75 14.01 12.53
CA SER A 213 -11.67 13.59 13.61
C SER A 213 -13.07 14.20 13.53
N ASP A 214 -13.22 15.40 12.95
CA ASP A 214 -14.51 16.04 12.80
C ASP A 214 -15.40 15.36 11.75
N ASN A 215 -14.80 14.56 10.89
CA ASN A 215 -15.47 13.76 9.88
C ASN A 215 -15.70 12.33 10.37
N TYR A 216 -14.65 11.54 10.63
CA TYR A 216 -14.81 10.12 10.93
C TYR A 216 -15.57 9.82 12.23
N LYS A 217 -15.63 10.74 13.20
CA LYS A 217 -16.37 10.54 14.44
C LYS A 217 -17.88 10.33 14.29
N VAL A 218 -18.44 10.66 13.13
CA VAL A 218 -19.87 10.41 12.85
C VAL A 218 -20.12 9.02 12.25
N LEU A 219 -19.07 8.26 11.94
CA LEU A 219 -19.20 6.92 11.39
C LEU A 219 -19.47 5.89 12.51
N HIS A 220 -20.30 4.89 12.20
CA HIS A 220 -20.71 3.85 13.14
C HIS A 220 -20.36 2.46 12.64
N THR A 221 -19.73 1.67 13.51
CA THR A 221 -19.28 0.30 13.18
C THR A 221 -20.37 -0.77 13.34
N ASN A 222 -21.49 -0.46 13.96
CA ASN A 222 -22.60 -1.38 14.20
C ASN A 222 -23.75 -1.29 13.17
N LYS A 223 -23.49 -0.64 12.03
CA LYS A 223 -24.42 -0.46 10.92
C LYS A 223 -24.05 -1.36 9.73
N PHE A 224 -24.73 -1.19 8.58
CA PHE A 224 -24.52 -2.00 7.38
C PHE A 224 -23.19 -1.71 6.66
N ALA A 225 -22.67 -0.49 6.78
CA ALA A 225 -21.41 -0.11 6.13
C ALA A 225 -20.19 -0.68 6.85
N ASN A 226 -19.34 -1.40 6.10
CA ASN A 226 -18.01 -1.83 6.57
C ASN A 226 -16.99 -0.74 6.25
N TRP A 227 -16.89 0.27 7.10
CA TRP A 227 -15.99 1.41 6.92
C TRP A 227 -14.53 0.99 7.04
N MET A 228 -13.71 1.42 6.07
CA MET A 228 -12.26 1.23 6.06
C MET A 228 -11.54 2.57 6.04
N ALA A 229 -10.59 2.77 6.96
CA ALA A 229 -9.73 3.94 6.98
C ALA A 229 -8.51 3.75 6.06
N ASP A 230 -8.27 4.68 5.14
CA ASP A 230 -7.05 4.78 4.33
C ASP A 230 -6.27 6.05 4.70
N GLU A 231 -6.71 7.22 4.25
CA GLU A 231 -6.03 8.49 4.50
C GLU A 231 -6.03 8.88 5.99
N ASP A 232 -7.00 8.43 6.78
CA ASP A 232 -7.00 8.56 8.24
C ASP A 232 -6.00 7.61 8.93
N CYS A 233 -5.64 6.47 8.29
CA CYS A 233 -4.77 5.44 8.85
C CYS A 233 -3.33 5.58 8.35
N GLN A 234 -2.54 6.47 8.97
CA GLN A 234 -1.17 6.75 8.52
C GLN A 234 -0.08 6.17 9.42
N SER A 235 -0.39 5.85 10.67
CA SER A 235 0.61 5.39 11.64
C SER A 235 -0.03 4.60 12.79
N LEU A 236 0.81 3.95 13.58
CA LEU A 236 0.40 3.22 14.78
C LEU A 236 -0.42 4.09 15.76
N SER A 237 -0.05 5.36 15.90
CA SER A 237 -0.61 6.27 16.92
C SER A 237 -2.11 6.58 16.73
N VAL A 238 -2.66 6.38 15.53
CA VAL A 238 -4.08 6.67 15.25
C VAL A 238 -5.01 5.48 15.48
N LEU A 239 -4.51 4.24 15.53
CA LEU A 239 -5.33 3.03 15.52
C LEU A 239 -6.39 3.00 16.62
N LYS A 240 -6.02 3.31 17.88
CA LYS A 240 -6.97 3.35 18.99
C LYS A 240 -8.06 4.40 18.83
N LYS A 241 -7.75 5.52 18.17
CA LYS A 241 -8.71 6.61 17.93
C LYS A 241 -9.71 6.28 16.82
N LEU A 242 -9.26 5.52 15.82
CA LEU A 242 -10.08 5.11 14.68
C LEU A 242 -11.00 3.92 15.00
N GLN A 243 -10.64 3.07 15.95
CA GLN A 243 -11.32 1.81 16.27
C GLN A 243 -12.84 1.93 16.49
N PRO A 244 -13.39 2.95 17.17
CA PRO A 244 -14.82 3.10 17.33
C PRO A 244 -15.59 3.43 16.04
N HIS A 245 -14.88 3.86 14.99
CA HIS A 245 -15.47 4.44 13.79
C HIS A 245 -15.23 3.63 12.51
N TYR A 246 -14.16 2.83 12.49
CA TYR A 246 -13.77 2.01 11.37
C TYR A 246 -13.68 0.53 11.78
N ARG A 247 -14.25 -0.37 10.97
CA ARG A 247 -14.07 -1.83 11.15
C ARG A 247 -12.78 -2.34 10.53
N SER A 248 -12.32 -1.63 9.50
CA SER A 248 -11.19 -2.03 8.67
C SER A 248 -10.19 -0.89 8.52
N ILE A 249 -8.93 -1.26 8.29
CA ILE A 249 -7.86 -0.29 8.01
C ILE A 249 -7.06 -0.73 6.79
N ASN A 250 -6.59 0.25 6.01
CA ASN A 250 -5.68 0.04 4.89
C ASN A 250 -4.26 0.48 5.28
N ILE A 251 -3.39 -0.49 5.49
CA ILE A 251 -1.97 -0.27 5.77
C ILE A 251 -1.23 -0.16 4.43
N LYS A 252 -0.56 0.98 4.21
CA LYS A 252 0.34 1.19 3.07
C LYS A 252 1.73 1.52 3.60
N LEU A 253 2.74 0.80 3.12
CA LEU A 253 4.12 0.89 3.64
C LEU A 253 4.65 2.32 3.61
N VAL A 254 4.41 3.04 2.52
CA VAL A 254 4.86 4.44 2.36
C VAL A 254 4.22 5.39 3.38
N LYS A 255 2.98 5.14 3.80
CA LYS A 255 2.31 5.97 4.82
C LYS A 255 2.91 5.73 6.21
N CYS A 256 3.05 4.48 6.62
CA CYS A 256 3.51 4.14 7.96
C CYS A 256 5.03 4.17 8.12
N GLY A 257 5.78 4.16 7.03
CA GLY A 257 7.23 4.29 7.04
C GLY A 257 8.02 3.01 6.80
N GLY A 258 7.39 1.94 6.28
CA GLY A 258 8.07 0.73 5.83
C GLY A 258 7.50 -0.57 6.38
N LEU A 259 8.20 -1.66 6.12
CA LEU A 259 7.85 -3.02 6.58
C LEU A 259 7.90 -3.15 8.11
N THR A 260 8.94 -2.57 8.72
CA THR A 260 9.13 -2.64 10.17
C THR A 260 7.93 -2.08 10.95
N PRO A 261 7.50 -0.82 10.75
CA PRO A 261 6.34 -0.29 11.45
C PRO A 261 5.03 -0.92 10.97
N ALA A 262 4.93 -1.41 9.73
CA ALA A 262 3.73 -2.09 9.26
C ALA A 262 3.48 -3.40 10.00
N MET A 263 4.51 -4.19 10.30
CA MET A 263 4.38 -5.40 11.14
C MET A 263 3.87 -5.07 12.54
N GLU A 264 4.35 -4.00 13.15
CA GLU A 264 3.87 -3.54 14.46
C GLU A 264 2.41 -3.08 14.39
N MET A 265 2.07 -2.29 13.35
CA MET A 265 0.68 -1.86 13.12
C MET A 265 -0.27 -3.05 12.96
N ILE A 266 0.13 -4.09 12.22
CA ILE A 266 -0.66 -5.31 12.02
C ILE A 266 -0.90 -6.01 13.37
N ALA A 267 0.12 -6.14 14.21
CA ALA A 267 -0.01 -6.77 15.53
C ALA A 267 -1.03 -6.03 16.41
N ILE A 268 -0.90 -4.72 16.54
CA ILE A 268 -1.83 -3.88 17.31
C ILE A 268 -3.23 -3.83 16.69
N ALA A 269 -3.33 -3.80 15.35
CA ALA A 269 -4.62 -3.82 14.67
C ALA A 269 -5.41 -5.13 14.95
N LYS A 270 -4.72 -6.27 15.01
CA LYS A 270 -5.33 -7.55 15.41
C LYS A 270 -5.83 -7.53 16.86
N GLU A 271 -5.05 -6.96 17.79
CA GLU A 271 -5.48 -6.78 19.19
C GLU A 271 -6.72 -5.89 19.29
N LEU A 272 -6.84 -4.89 18.42
CA LEU A 272 -7.99 -4.00 18.35
C LEU A 272 -9.16 -4.56 17.52
N ASN A 273 -9.08 -5.81 17.03
CA ASN A 273 -10.09 -6.50 16.23
C ASN A 273 -10.42 -5.82 14.88
N TYR A 274 -9.47 -5.13 14.28
CA TYR A 274 -9.63 -4.65 12.91
C TYR A 274 -9.57 -5.78 11.89
N LYS A 275 -10.32 -5.62 10.81
CA LYS A 275 -9.99 -6.23 9.53
C LYS A 275 -8.89 -5.43 8.86
N ILE A 276 -7.89 -6.11 8.34
CA ILE A 276 -6.65 -5.48 7.87
C ILE A 276 -6.51 -5.66 6.37
N MET A 277 -6.28 -4.57 5.67
CA MET A 277 -5.85 -4.57 4.27
C MET A 277 -4.39 -4.17 4.18
N ILE A 278 -3.62 -4.88 3.36
CA ILE A 278 -2.37 -4.37 2.83
C ILE A 278 -2.65 -3.75 1.46
N GLY A 279 -2.42 -2.44 1.38
CA GLY A 279 -2.61 -1.67 0.15
C GLY A 279 -1.30 -1.13 -0.41
N CYS A 280 -1.38 -0.59 -1.62
CA CYS A 280 -0.28 0.07 -2.30
C CYS A 280 -0.69 1.45 -2.84
N MET A 281 0.29 2.17 -3.35
CA MET A 281 0.10 3.23 -4.33
C MET A 281 0.28 2.63 -5.74
N THR A 282 0.35 3.47 -6.78
CA THR A 282 0.75 3.00 -8.09
C THR A 282 2.27 2.76 -8.06
N GLU A 283 2.67 1.57 -7.68
CA GLU A 283 4.04 1.13 -7.42
C GLU A 283 4.47 0.04 -8.39
N SER A 284 5.77 -0.03 -8.67
CA SER A 284 6.36 -1.13 -9.45
C SER A 284 6.39 -2.45 -8.65
N THR A 285 6.85 -3.51 -9.30
CA THR A 285 7.10 -4.80 -8.63
C THR A 285 8.00 -4.67 -7.39
N ILE A 286 8.79 -3.60 -7.25
CA ILE A 286 9.61 -3.34 -6.05
C ILE A 286 8.70 -3.10 -4.84
N GLY A 287 7.85 -2.08 -4.91
CA GLY A 287 6.91 -1.76 -3.82
C GLY A 287 5.89 -2.86 -3.58
N ILE A 288 5.36 -3.45 -4.67
CA ILE A 288 4.40 -4.55 -4.59
C ILE A 288 4.99 -5.79 -3.90
N SER A 289 6.26 -6.14 -4.16
CA SER A 289 6.90 -7.28 -3.48
C SER A 289 7.02 -7.05 -1.97
N ALA A 290 7.33 -5.82 -1.55
CA ALA A 290 7.38 -5.47 -0.13
C ALA A 290 5.98 -5.56 0.51
N GLY A 291 4.93 -5.01 -0.10
CA GLY A 291 3.56 -5.12 0.39
C GLY A 291 3.06 -6.56 0.43
N ALA A 292 3.31 -7.34 -0.63
CA ALA A 292 2.91 -8.73 -0.74
C ALA A 292 3.50 -9.62 0.37
N ALA A 293 4.69 -9.30 0.87
CA ALA A 293 5.33 -10.03 1.97
C ALA A 293 4.50 -9.96 3.28
N LEU A 294 3.62 -8.98 3.44
CA LEU A 294 2.72 -8.85 4.60
C LEU A 294 1.31 -9.41 4.36
N ALA A 295 0.98 -9.82 3.13
CA ALA A 295 -0.34 -10.38 2.80
C ALA A 295 -0.76 -11.57 3.70
N PRO A 296 0.16 -12.46 4.18
CA PRO A 296 -0.21 -13.54 5.09
C PRO A 296 -0.90 -13.11 6.39
N PHE A 297 -0.74 -11.86 6.79
CA PHE A 297 -1.32 -11.31 8.01
C PHE A 297 -2.64 -10.58 7.81
N CYS A 298 -3.07 -10.38 6.56
CA CYS A 298 -4.13 -9.48 6.19
C CYS A 298 -5.41 -10.21 5.75
N ASP A 299 -6.57 -9.58 5.98
CA ASP A 299 -7.88 -10.05 5.52
C ASP A 299 -8.14 -9.65 4.06
N TYR A 300 -7.59 -8.53 3.63
CA TYR A 300 -7.74 -7.96 2.30
C TYR A 300 -6.38 -7.59 1.70
N ALA A 301 -6.31 -7.57 0.38
CA ALA A 301 -5.18 -7.05 -0.36
C ALA A 301 -5.65 -6.12 -1.49
N ASP A 302 -4.88 -5.06 -1.73
CA ASP A 302 -5.05 -4.09 -2.80
C ASP A 302 -3.66 -3.74 -3.34
N LEU A 303 -3.10 -4.69 -4.13
CA LEU A 303 -1.70 -4.72 -4.56
C LEU A 303 -1.58 -4.70 -6.08
N ASP A 304 -2.50 -4.03 -6.75
CA ASP A 304 -2.56 -3.97 -8.22
C ASP A 304 -1.61 -2.96 -8.86
N GLY A 305 -0.85 -2.19 -8.08
CA GLY A 305 -0.02 -1.09 -8.59
C GLY A 305 0.85 -1.46 -9.79
N ALA A 306 1.60 -2.58 -9.72
CA ALA A 306 2.44 -3.04 -10.82
C ALA A 306 1.63 -3.50 -12.05
N ASN A 307 0.38 -3.93 -11.87
CA ASN A 307 -0.51 -4.32 -12.96
C ASN A 307 -0.96 -3.11 -13.80
N LEU A 308 -0.94 -1.92 -13.21
CA LEU A 308 -1.29 -0.65 -13.88
C LEU A 308 -0.13 -0.07 -14.70
N ILE A 309 1.11 -0.51 -14.45
CA ILE A 309 2.34 0.01 -15.06
C ILE A 309 2.67 -0.76 -16.35
N ALA A 310 3.03 -0.01 -17.42
CA ALA A 310 3.41 -0.58 -18.72
C ALA A 310 4.91 -0.94 -18.81
N ASN A 311 5.77 -0.21 -18.12
CA ASN A 311 7.23 -0.31 -18.20
C ASN A 311 7.88 -0.64 -16.85
N ASP A 312 7.38 -1.64 -16.16
CA ASP A 312 7.94 -2.11 -14.90
C ASP A 312 9.40 -2.57 -15.07
N ILE A 313 10.24 -2.17 -14.12
CA ILE A 313 11.71 -2.35 -14.15
C ILE A 313 12.21 -3.52 -13.33
N ALA A 314 11.33 -4.24 -12.65
CA ALA A 314 11.73 -5.29 -11.72
C ALA A 314 11.00 -6.62 -11.95
N LYS A 315 11.54 -7.67 -11.34
CA LYS A 315 10.91 -8.97 -11.11
C LYS A 315 10.85 -9.21 -9.61
N GLY A 316 9.79 -9.88 -9.14
CA GLY A 316 9.57 -10.18 -7.73
C GLY A 316 8.24 -10.91 -7.54
N SER A 317 7.55 -10.65 -6.45
CA SER A 317 6.18 -11.14 -6.24
C SER A 317 5.23 -10.58 -7.31
N GLN A 318 4.23 -11.37 -7.71
CA GLN A 318 3.32 -11.04 -8.80
C GLN A 318 1.87 -11.16 -8.36
N ILE A 319 1.02 -10.30 -8.90
CA ILE A 319 -0.43 -10.40 -8.75
C ILE A 319 -1.03 -10.78 -10.10
N ILE A 320 -1.56 -12.00 -10.20
CA ILE A 320 -2.11 -12.55 -11.44
C ILE A 320 -3.60 -12.81 -11.24
N ASN A 321 -4.45 -12.02 -11.88
CA ASN A 321 -5.91 -12.10 -11.75
C ASN A 321 -6.38 -12.13 -10.27
N GLY A 322 -5.74 -11.31 -9.43
CA GLY A 322 -6.02 -11.21 -8.00
C GLY A 322 -5.21 -12.17 -7.12
N LYS A 323 -4.69 -13.26 -7.64
CA LYS A 323 -3.88 -14.21 -6.88
C LYS A 323 -2.49 -13.66 -6.62
N ILE A 324 -2.08 -13.69 -5.36
CA ILE A 324 -0.74 -13.25 -4.93
C ILE A 324 0.22 -14.43 -5.06
N HIS A 325 1.24 -14.26 -5.88
CA HIS A 325 2.35 -15.18 -6.04
C HIS A 325 3.60 -14.60 -5.40
N LEU A 326 3.90 -15.03 -4.19
CA LEU A 326 5.07 -14.58 -3.46
C LEU A 326 6.35 -15.11 -4.09
N SER A 327 7.39 -14.29 -4.13
CA SER A 327 8.72 -14.74 -4.56
C SER A 327 9.37 -15.58 -3.45
N GLU A 328 9.90 -16.73 -3.82
CA GLU A 328 10.65 -17.61 -2.92
C GLU A 328 12.16 -17.26 -2.85
N SER A 329 12.58 -16.24 -3.58
CA SER A 329 13.97 -15.78 -3.58
C SER A 329 14.31 -15.02 -2.29
N ASN A 330 15.61 -14.99 -1.94
CA ASN A 330 16.12 -14.32 -0.76
C ASN A 330 15.70 -12.84 -0.68
N GLY A 331 15.54 -12.33 0.52
CA GLY A 331 15.03 -11.00 0.80
C GLY A 331 13.54 -10.89 0.44
N LEU A 332 13.17 -9.84 -0.25
CA LEU A 332 11.83 -9.64 -0.85
C LEU A 332 11.73 -10.25 -2.25
N GLY A 333 12.80 -10.90 -2.71
CA GLY A 333 12.88 -11.56 -4.01
C GLY A 333 12.97 -10.60 -5.20
N ILE A 334 13.34 -9.35 -4.96
CA ILE A 334 13.39 -8.31 -5.97
C ILE A 334 14.67 -8.40 -6.79
N LYS A 335 14.54 -8.35 -8.13
CA LYS A 335 15.65 -8.23 -9.09
C LYS A 335 15.29 -7.20 -10.15
N LEU A 336 16.18 -6.24 -10.42
CA LEU A 336 16.01 -5.35 -11.56
C LEU A 336 16.17 -6.13 -12.88
N ARG A 337 15.46 -5.67 -13.91
CA ARG A 337 15.53 -6.22 -15.28
C ARG A 337 16.73 -5.69 -16.04
#